data_7b2d6c711b8f2d7f408284db680712f8
#
_entry.id   7b2d6c711b8f2d7f408284db680712f8
#
_cell.length_a   1.000
_cell.length_b   1.000
_cell.length_c   1.000
_cell.angle_alpha   90.00
_cell.angle_beta   90.00
_cell.angle_gamma   90.00
#
_symmetry.space_group_name_H-M   'P 1'
#
loop_
_entity.id
_entity.type
_entity.pdbx_description
1 polymer ?
#
loop_
_entity_poly.entity_id
_entity_poly.type
_entity_poly.pdbx_seq_one_letter_code
_entity_poly.pdbx_strand_id
1 'polypeptide(L)'
;MEFTSREDIDVPIEQAFEMISDFEQFERAALRRGAEVSRMDDLSRPGVGARWDVGFTFRGKARAMQLEVTNFERPNEIQLKAVAQGINADIKFELVALSRSRTRLNVWSGLKANTLSARLLVQSLKLARGTLTNRLDKRITALGRDMEDRYSKMA
;
A
#
# COMPACT_ATOMS: atom_id res chain seq x y z
N MET A 1 -1.13 -7.77 14.85
CA MET A 1 -1.33 -6.30 14.89
C MET A 1 -1.96 -5.88 13.57
N GLU A 2 -3.03 -5.13 13.62
CA GLU A 2 -3.77 -4.72 12.44
C GLU A 2 -3.89 -3.20 12.35
N PHE A 3 -3.85 -2.70 11.12
CA PHE A 3 -4.12 -1.30 10.79
C PHE A 3 -5.18 -1.24 9.72
N THR A 4 -6.09 -0.28 9.83
CA THR A 4 -7.12 -0.03 8.81
C THR A 4 -7.21 1.46 8.52
N SER A 5 -7.57 1.78 7.29
CA SER A 5 -7.88 3.15 6.87
C SER A 5 -8.96 3.11 5.80
N ARG A 6 -9.70 4.20 5.66
CA ARG A 6 -10.79 4.30 4.71
C ARG A 6 -10.89 5.72 4.17
N GLU A 7 -11.11 5.85 2.86
CA GLU A 7 -11.28 7.15 2.21
C GLU A 7 -12.35 7.02 1.12
N ASP A 8 -13.26 7.98 1.08
CA ASP A 8 -14.23 8.10 -0.02
C ASP A 8 -13.66 9.07 -1.06
N ILE A 9 -13.64 8.63 -2.30
CA ILE A 9 -12.92 9.29 -3.40
C ILE A 9 -13.91 9.57 -4.54
N ASP A 10 -13.93 10.82 -5.02
CA ASP A 10 -14.79 11.23 -6.14
C ASP A 10 -14.19 10.83 -7.49
N VAL A 11 -14.06 9.51 -7.68
CA VAL A 11 -13.56 8.87 -8.89
C VAL A 11 -14.37 7.60 -9.11
N PRO A 12 -14.82 7.31 -10.35
CA PRO A 12 -15.47 6.04 -10.66
C PRO A 12 -14.56 4.85 -10.37
N ILE A 13 -15.14 3.72 -9.99
CA ILE A 13 -14.37 2.55 -9.53
C ILE A 13 -13.38 2.03 -10.58
N GLU A 14 -13.74 2.05 -11.85
CA GLU A 14 -12.85 1.57 -12.92
C GLU A 14 -11.59 2.42 -12.99
N GLN A 15 -11.73 3.74 -12.98
CA GLN A 15 -10.59 4.66 -13.00
C GLN A 15 -9.81 4.63 -11.68
N ALA A 16 -10.50 4.49 -10.56
CA ALA A 16 -9.84 4.34 -9.26
C ALA A 16 -8.95 3.09 -9.24
N PHE A 17 -9.45 1.97 -9.76
CA PHE A 17 -8.67 0.73 -9.83
C PHE A 17 -7.45 0.89 -10.76
N GLU A 18 -7.62 1.51 -11.92
CA GLU A 18 -6.49 1.80 -12.81
C GLU A 18 -5.41 2.62 -12.09
N MET A 19 -5.80 3.59 -11.28
CA MET A 19 -4.85 4.43 -10.54
C MET A 19 -4.12 3.67 -9.44
N ILE A 20 -4.82 2.84 -8.65
CA ILE A 20 -4.14 2.07 -7.58
C ILE A 20 -3.32 0.92 -8.13
N SER A 21 -3.57 0.46 -9.35
CA SER A 21 -2.79 -0.58 -10.02
C SER A 21 -1.66 -0.02 -10.89
N ASP A 22 -1.51 1.29 -10.98
CA ASP A 22 -0.38 1.94 -11.65
C ASP A 22 0.86 1.87 -10.76
N PHE A 23 1.51 0.71 -10.76
CA PHE A 23 2.63 0.42 -9.87
C PHE A 23 3.85 1.31 -10.14
N GLU A 24 4.07 1.73 -11.37
CA GLU A 24 5.16 2.66 -11.70
C GLU A 24 5.01 3.99 -10.97
N GLN A 25 3.78 4.46 -10.79
CA GLN A 25 3.50 5.68 -10.04
C GLN A 25 3.91 5.54 -8.57
N PHE A 26 3.61 4.39 -7.96
CA PHE A 26 4.01 4.11 -6.58
C PHE A 26 5.52 3.90 -6.45
N GLU A 27 6.17 3.28 -7.42
CA GLU A 27 7.63 3.17 -7.47
C GLU A 27 8.27 4.55 -7.47
N ARG A 28 7.80 5.47 -8.31
CA ARG A 28 8.30 6.84 -8.35
C ARG A 28 8.05 7.60 -7.05
N ALA A 29 6.89 7.41 -6.44
CA ALA A 29 6.57 8.04 -5.15
C ALA A 29 7.49 7.55 -4.03
N ALA A 30 7.79 6.25 -3.99
CA ALA A 30 8.71 5.68 -3.02
C ALA A 30 10.14 6.22 -3.21
N LEU A 31 10.60 6.31 -4.45
CA LEU A 31 11.91 6.87 -4.77
C LEU A 31 12.02 8.33 -4.32
N ARG A 32 11.00 9.14 -4.53
CA ARG A 32 10.98 10.53 -4.07
C ARG A 32 11.07 10.66 -2.54
N ARG A 33 10.65 9.62 -1.81
CA ARG A 33 10.72 9.57 -0.34
C ARG A 33 12.03 8.98 0.17
N GLY A 34 12.97 8.66 -0.72
CA GLY A 34 14.28 8.16 -0.35
C GLY A 34 14.38 6.64 -0.26
N ALA A 35 13.35 5.90 -0.62
CA ALA A 35 13.42 4.44 -0.69
C ALA A 35 14.14 4.01 -1.97
N GLU A 36 14.82 2.87 -1.90
CA GLU A 36 15.37 2.20 -3.08
C GLU A 36 14.38 1.11 -3.49
N VAL A 37 13.92 1.15 -4.74
CA VAL A 37 12.91 0.22 -5.24
C VAL A 37 13.41 -0.44 -6.51
N SER A 38 13.43 -1.78 -6.49
CA SER A 38 13.81 -2.60 -7.64
C SER A 38 12.67 -3.52 -8.03
N ARG A 39 12.23 -3.42 -9.28
CA ARG A 39 11.23 -4.33 -9.83
C ARG A 39 11.88 -5.70 -10.08
N MET A 40 11.27 -6.77 -9.55
CA MET A 40 11.86 -8.11 -9.55
C MET A 40 11.09 -9.10 -10.43
N ASP A 41 10.08 -8.66 -11.15
CA ASP A 41 9.33 -9.47 -12.11
C ASP A 41 9.47 -8.90 -13.51
N ASP A 42 9.02 -9.68 -14.52
CA ASP A 42 9.03 -9.31 -15.93
C ASP A 42 7.62 -9.21 -16.52
N LEU A 43 6.61 -8.97 -15.67
CA LEU A 43 5.23 -8.85 -16.13
C LEU A 43 5.06 -7.65 -17.05
N SER A 44 4.35 -7.85 -18.15
CA SER A 44 4.03 -6.77 -19.09
C SER A 44 2.86 -5.91 -18.62
N ARG A 45 2.04 -6.42 -17.70
CA ARG A 45 0.87 -5.74 -17.13
C ARG A 45 0.82 -5.92 -15.62
N PRO A 46 0.24 -4.97 -14.87
CA PRO A 46 0.00 -5.17 -13.45
C PRO A 46 -0.86 -6.43 -13.19
N GLY A 47 -0.46 -7.22 -12.21
CA GLY A 47 -1.19 -8.44 -11.86
C GLY A 47 -0.49 -9.22 -10.78
N VAL A 48 -1.02 -10.41 -10.51
CA VAL A 48 -0.43 -11.35 -9.56
C VAL A 48 0.99 -11.70 -9.99
N GLY A 49 1.91 -11.74 -9.03
CA GLY A 49 3.32 -12.01 -9.26
C GLY A 49 4.19 -10.77 -9.42
N ALA A 50 3.60 -9.58 -9.51
CA ALA A 50 4.37 -8.34 -9.45
C ALA A 50 5.14 -8.30 -8.13
N ARG A 51 6.46 -8.04 -8.19
CA ARG A 51 7.35 -8.13 -7.03
C ARG A 51 8.37 -7.01 -7.02
N TRP A 52 8.75 -6.61 -5.81
CA TRP A 52 9.74 -5.56 -5.59
C TRP A 52 10.66 -5.91 -4.44
N ASP A 53 11.93 -5.54 -4.58
CA ASP A 53 12.84 -5.39 -3.46
C ASP A 53 12.86 -3.90 -3.08
N VAL A 54 12.65 -3.59 -1.81
CA VAL A 54 12.56 -2.24 -1.30
C VAL A 54 13.57 -2.05 -0.18
N GLY A 55 14.44 -1.05 -0.31
CA GLY A 55 15.34 -0.61 0.74
C GLY A 55 14.85 0.71 1.32
N PHE A 56 14.82 0.83 2.63
CA PHE A 56 14.37 2.04 3.31
C PHE A 56 15.07 2.20 4.66
N THR A 57 15.01 3.40 5.22
CA THR A 57 15.51 3.69 6.55
C THR A 57 14.34 3.81 7.51
N PHE A 58 14.40 3.07 8.61
CA PHE A 58 13.41 3.13 9.67
C PHE A 58 14.11 3.11 11.03
N ARG A 59 13.82 4.12 11.87
CA ARG A 59 14.43 4.30 13.19
C ARG A 59 15.97 4.29 13.12
N GLY A 60 16.52 5.01 12.12
CA GLY A 60 17.94 5.17 11.95
C GLY A 60 18.69 3.97 11.38
N LYS A 61 18.00 2.90 10.99
CA LYS A 61 18.59 1.70 10.41
C LYS A 61 18.14 1.49 8.98
N ALA A 62 19.08 1.08 8.12
CA ALA A 62 18.77 0.59 6.78
C ALA A 62 18.04 -0.76 6.90
N ARG A 63 16.92 -0.90 6.21
CA ARG A 63 16.08 -2.10 6.22
C ARG A 63 15.74 -2.51 4.80
N ALA A 64 15.48 -3.80 4.62
CA ALA A 64 15.09 -4.34 3.33
C ALA A 64 13.74 -5.05 3.49
N MET A 65 12.91 -4.94 2.45
CA MET A 65 11.59 -5.54 2.39
C MET A 65 11.36 -6.12 1.00
N GLN A 66 10.64 -7.24 0.94
CA GLN A 66 10.16 -7.80 -0.31
C GLN A 66 8.64 -7.65 -0.36
N LEU A 67 8.13 -7.18 -1.48
CA LEU A 67 6.70 -7.04 -1.74
C LEU A 67 6.28 -7.90 -2.91
N GLU A 68 5.13 -8.54 -2.80
CA GLU A 68 4.55 -9.33 -3.88
C GLU A 68 3.04 -9.18 -3.93
N VAL A 69 2.50 -8.98 -5.14
CA VAL A 69 1.06 -9.00 -5.37
C VAL A 69 0.58 -10.44 -5.40
N THR A 70 -0.31 -10.79 -4.48
CA THR A 70 -0.83 -12.16 -4.30
C THR A 70 -2.25 -12.33 -4.80
N ASN A 71 -3.02 -11.24 -4.92
CA ASN A 71 -4.35 -11.25 -5.49
C ASN A 71 -4.59 -9.95 -6.26
N PHE A 72 -5.27 -10.05 -7.40
CA PHE A 72 -5.51 -8.91 -8.28
C PHE A 72 -6.84 -9.12 -8.99
N GLU A 73 -7.89 -8.52 -8.47
CA GLU A 73 -9.26 -8.67 -8.98
C GLU A 73 -9.84 -7.32 -9.38
N ARG A 74 -9.90 -7.06 -10.67
CA ARG A 74 -10.54 -5.85 -11.21
C ARG A 74 -12.04 -5.88 -10.99
N PRO A 75 -12.65 -4.76 -10.63
CA PRO A 75 -12.08 -3.50 -10.18
C PRO A 75 -12.06 -3.36 -8.66
N ASN A 76 -12.02 -4.45 -7.92
CA ASN A 76 -12.38 -4.47 -6.50
C ASN A 76 -11.22 -4.66 -5.54
N GLU A 77 -10.15 -5.38 -5.90
CA GLU A 77 -9.20 -5.80 -4.88
C GLU A 77 -7.78 -6.01 -5.39
N ILE A 78 -6.81 -5.55 -4.59
CA ILE A 78 -5.39 -5.90 -4.73
C ILE A 78 -4.90 -6.31 -3.36
N GLN A 79 -4.29 -7.50 -3.27
CA GLN A 79 -3.62 -7.97 -2.06
C GLN A 79 -2.13 -8.12 -2.30
N LEU A 80 -1.35 -7.77 -1.29
CA LEU A 80 0.10 -7.89 -1.30
C LEU A 80 0.58 -8.60 -0.04
N LYS A 81 1.74 -9.26 -0.16
CA LYS A 81 2.53 -9.73 0.97
C LYS A 81 3.82 -8.94 1.06
N ALA A 82 4.18 -8.56 2.27
CA ALA A 82 5.46 -7.93 2.57
C ALA A 82 6.23 -8.78 3.57
N VAL A 83 7.52 -8.97 3.33
CA VAL A 83 8.41 -9.71 4.22
C VAL A 83 9.62 -8.84 4.52
N ALA A 84 9.88 -8.60 5.80
CA ALA A 84 11.00 -7.79 6.26
C ALA A 84 11.52 -8.32 7.61
N GLN A 85 12.73 -8.89 7.64
CA GLN A 85 13.46 -9.21 8.87
C GLN A 85 12.61 -9.89 9.95
N GLY A 86 11.94 -10.99 9.62
CA GLY A 86 11.13 -11.75 10.55
C GLY A 86 9.72 -11.21 10.76
N ILE A 87 9.33 -10.16 10.06
CA ILE A 87 7.96 -9.65 10.04
C ILE A 87 7.34 -10.02 8.70
N ASN A 88 6.13 -10.60 8.76
CA ASN A 88 5.28 -10.80 7.59
C ASN A 88 4.06 -9.89 7.70
N ALA A 89 3.74 -9.20 6.62
CA ALA A 89 2.55 -8.37 6.56
C ALA A 89 1.69 -8.78 5.37
N ASP A 90 0.39 -8.83 5.60
CA ASP A 90 -0.60 -8.92 4.54
C ASP A 90 -1.23 -7.54 4.38
N ILE A 91 -1.38 -7.09 3.14
CA ILE A 91 -1.94 -5.77 2.83
C ILE A 91 -3.06 -5.97 1.83
N LYS A 92 -4.20 -5.35 2.08
CA LYS A 92 -5.37 -5.45 1.21
C LYS A 92 -5.89 -4.06 0.88
N PHE A 93 -6.04 -3.80 -0.41
CA PHE A 93 -6.74 -2.63 -0.94
C PHE A 93 -8.05 -3.11 -1.54
N GLU A 94 -9.17 -2.60 -1.03
CA GLU A 94 -10.49 -2.94 -1.51
C GLU A 94 -11.20 -1.68 -1.98
N LEU A 95 -11.81 -1.75 -3.18
CA LEU A 95 -12.60 -0.68 -3.74
C LEU A 95 -14.07 -1.10 -3.77
N VAL A 96 -14.95 -0.22 -3.27
CA VAL A 96 -16.39 -0.40 -3.28
C VAL A 96 -17.03 0.80 -3.95
N ALA A 97 -17.78 0.58 -5.02
CA ALA A 97 -18.51 1.66 -5.69
C ALA A 97 -19.66 2.14 -4.78
N LEU A 98 -19.62 3.42 -4.40
CA LEU A 98 -20.70 4.06 -3.67
C LEU A 98 -21.76 4.64 -4.61
N SER A 99 -21.30 5.05 -5.80
CA SER A 99 -22.13 5.54 -6.89
C SER A 99 -21.35 5.38 -8.19
N ARG A 100 -21.91 5.84 -9.31
CA ARG A 100 -21.19 5.83 -10.60
C ARG A 100 -19.95 6.70 -10.61
N SER A 101 -19.91 7.72 -9.73
CA SER A 101 -18.82 8.71 -9.69
C SER A 101 -18.02 8.68 -8.40
N ARG A 102 -18.31 7.78 -7.48
CA ARG A 102 -17.70 7.78 -6.16
C ARG A 102 -17.36 6.37 -5.69
N THR A 103 -16.16 6.22 -5.14
CA THR A 103 -15.61 4.94 -4.70
C THR A 103 -15.08 5.05 -3.28
N ARG A 104 -15.29 4.01 -2.49
CA ARG A 104 -14.66 3.87 -1.17
C ARG A 104 -13.44 2.98 -1.30
N LEU A 105 -12.30 3.50 -0.87
CA LEU A 105 -11.07 2.73 -0.69
C LEU A 105 -10.97 2.30 0.76
N ASN A 106 -10.91 0.99 0.99
CA ASN A 106 -10.59 0.39 2.29
C ASN A 106 -9.18 -0.19 2.21
N VAL A 107 -8.35 0.15 3.20
CA VAL A 107 -7.00 -0.40 3.34
C VAL A 107 -6.93 -1.16 4.65
N TRP A 108 -6.45 -2.39 4.57
CA TRP A 108 -6.22 -3.23 5.75
C TRP A 108 -4.80 -3.78 5.68
N SER A 109 -4.14 -3.86 6.83
CA SER A 109 -2.82 -4.49 6.96
C SER A 109 -2.75 -5.26 8.27
N GLY A 110 -2.26 -6.50 8.19
CA GLY A 110 -1.99 -7.34 9.36
C GLY A 110 -0.53 -7.74 9.40
N LEU A 111 0.11 -7.57 10.56
CA LEU A 111 1.52 -7.89 10.79
C LEU A 111 1.65 -9.08 11.72
N LYS A 112 2.59 -9.98 11.38
CA LYS A 112 2.99 -11.11 12.22
C LYS A 112 4.50 -11.11 12.40
N ALA A 113 4.96 -11.37 13.62
CA ALA A 113 6.38 -11.48 13.94
C ALA A 113 6.76 -12.95 14.11
N ASN A 114 7.82 -13.39 13.41
CA ASN A 114 8.28 -14.79 13.40
C ASN A 114 9.57 -14.99 14.19
N THR A 115 10.21 -13.93 14.67
CA THR A 115 11.43 -13.98 15.47
C THR A 115 11.26 -13.17 16.74
N LEU A 116 12.13 -13.41 17.73
CA LEU A 116 12.09 -12.66 18.99
C LEU A 116 12.33 -11.16 18.75
N SER A 117 13.33 -10.80 17.95
CA SER A 117 13.62 -9.40 17.64
C SER A 117 12.47 -8.73 16.90
N ALA A 118 11.82 -9.44 15.98
CA ALA A 118 10.64 -8.94 15.29
C ALA A 118 9.45 -8.75 16.24
N ARG A 119 9.27 -9.64 17.21
CA ARG A 119 8.23 -9.51 18.24
C ARG A 119 8.45 -8.25 19.09
N LEU A 120 9.70 -7.98 19.47
CA LEU A 120 10.05 -6.76 20.19
C LEU A 120 9.76 -5.51 19.37
N LEU A 121 10.06 -5.55 18.08
CA LEU A 121 9.74 -4.44 17.18
C LEU A 121 8.23 -4.23 17.09
N VAL A 122 7.44 -5.29 16.91
CA VAL A 122 5.97 -5.19 16.86
C VAL A 122 5.41 -4.65 18.17
N GLN A 123 5.96 -5.06 19.33
CA GLN A 123 5.55 -4.50 20.62
C GLN A 123 5.80 -2.98 20.66
N SER A 124 6.93 -2.51 20.15
CA SER A 124 7.21 -1.08 20.10
C SER A 124 6.28 -0.34 19.13
N LEU A 125 5.89 -0.98 18.03
CA LEU A 125 4.91 -0.42 17.09
C LEU A 125 3.53 -0.28 17.74
N LYS A 126 3.14 -1.22 18.60
CA LYS A 126 1.88 -1.14 19.35
C LYS A 126 1.83 0.10 20.26
N LEU A 127 2.95 0.47 20.86
CA LEU A 127 3.04 1.70 21.65
C LEU A 127 2.89 2.96 20.81
N ALA A 128 3.30 2.91 19.54
CA ALA A 128 3.19 4.02 18.59
C ALA A 128 1.95 3.92 17.70
N ARG A 129 0.97 3.07 18.04
CA ARG A 129 -0.18 2.76 17.19
C ARG A 129 -0.95 4.00 16.74
N GLY A 130 -1.20 4.93 17.65
CA GLY A 130 -1.93 6.16 17.33
C GLY A 130 -1.20 7.00 16.29
N THR A 131 0.10 7.19 16.44
CA THR A 131 0.93 7.91 15.49
C THR A 131 0.96 7.24 14.12
N LEU A 132 1.10 5.90 14.10
CA LEU A 132 1.16 5.13 12.85
C LEU A 132 -0.19 5.16 12.13
N THR A 133 -1.29 5.03 12.85
CA THR A 133 -2.64 5.13 12.28
C THR A 133 -2.89 6.51 11.68
N ASN A 134 -2.49 7.57 12.37
CA ASN A 134 -2.63 8.93 11.87
C ASN A 134 -1.81 9.15 10.60
N ARG A 135 -0.60 8.59 10.53
CA ARG A 135 0.23 8.67 9.32
C ARG A 135 -0.41 7.93 8.15
N LEU A 136 -0.94 6.74 8.41
CA LEU A 136 -1.64 5.96 7.39
C LEU A 136 -2.84 6.73 6.86
N ASP A 137 -3.69 7.25 7.74
CA ASP A 137 -4.87 8.03 7.36
C ASP A 137 -4.50 9.25 6.50
N LYS A 138 -3.45 9.96 6.86
CA LYS A 138 -2.97 11.11 6.07
C LYS A 138 -2.49 10.69 4.69
N ARG A 139 -1.80 9.55 4.58
CA ARG A 139 -1.33 9.01 3.29
C ARG A 139 -2.48 8.61 2.40
N ILE A 140 -3.48 7.94 2.97
CA ILE A 140 -4.66 7.49 2.22
C ILE A 140 -5.51 8.70 1.79
N THR A 141 -5.68 9.69 2.63
CA THR A 141 -6.36 10.94 2.26
C THR A 141 -5.64 11.67 1.14
N ALA A 142 -4.31 11.76 1.22
CA ALA A 142 -3.50 12.39 0.18
C ALA A 142 -3.58 11.61 -1.14
N LEU A 143 -3.57 10.28 -1.08
CA LEU A 143 -3.76 9.43 -2.26
C LEU A 143 -5.11 9.70 -2.92
N GLY A 144 -6.17 9.77 -2.13
CA GLY A 144 -7.52 10.04 -2.63
C GLY A 144 -7.61 11.40 -3.34
N ARG A 145 -7.02 12.43 -2.77
CA ARG A 145 -6.97 13.77 -3.38
C ARG A 145 -6.18 13.77 -4.69
N ASP A 146 -5.05 13.08 -4.72
CA ASP A 146 -4.25 12.94 -5.94
C ASP A 146 -5.04 12.22 -7.04
N MET A 147 -5.77 11.17 -6.69
CA MET A 147 -6.61 10.44 -7.63
C MET A 147 -7.73 11.33 -8.18
N GLU A 148 -8.40 12.09 -7.32
CA GLU A 148 -9.44 13.04 -7.73
C GLU A 148 -8.88 14.11 -8.69
N ASP A 149 -7.71 14.65 -8.37
CA ASP A 149 -7.03 15.66 -9.19
C ASP A 149 -6.66 15.08 -10.56
N ARG A 150 -6.08 13.88 -10.60
CA ARG A 150 -5.74 13.21 -11.86
C ARG A 150 -6.96 12.90 -12.69
N TYR A 151 -8.04 12.45 -12.07
CA TYR A 151 -9.29 12.14 -12.77
C TYR A 151 -9.90 13.41 -13.38
N SER A 152 -9.90 14.52 -12.65
CA SER A 152 -10.44 15.79 -13.16
C SER A 152 -9.70 16.28 -14.39
N LYS A 153 -8.40 15.98 -14.51
CA LYS A 153 -7.58 16.36 -15.67
C LYS A 153 -7.75 15.44 -16.87
N MET A 154 -8.35 14.27 -16.68
CA MET A 154 -8.64 13.33 -17.76
C MET A 154 -9.90 13.69 -18.55
N ALA A 155 -10.75 14.53 -18.00
CA ALA A 155 -12.02 14.93 -18.61
C ALA A 155 -11.85 15.99 -19.69
#